data_c66f6db109b198acb051cb4d7a6f5e89
#
_entry.id   c66f6db109b198acb051cb4d7a6f5e89
#
_cell.length_a   1.000
_cell.length_b   1.000
_cell.length_c   1.000
_cell.angle_alpha   90.00
_cell.angle_beta   90.00
_cell.angle_gamma   90.00
#
_symmetry.space_group_name_H-M   'P 1'
#
loop_
_entity.id
_entity.type
_entity.pdbx_description
1 polymer ?
#
loop_
_entity_poly.entity_id
_entity_poly.type
_entity_poly.pdbx_seq_one_letter_code
_entity_poly.pdbx_strand_id
1 'polypeptide(L)'
;MTGLVVVSHSRALADAAVALASEMLHGSTTRIAVAAGLDAETFGTDATAIVDAIEKADDGQGVVVLMDLGSAVLSAELALELIDPEVRERTVLSAAPLVEGLMAAAVTAASGASPADVAAEAAQALTPKRSALGVEDVPAGGVNAPTGGETAVVKVENPHGLHARPAARLVTEARQFDAEVTLRNLDTGAGPASASSMSQVVGLAVRCGQHLEIDASGPDAQAAVEHLTTLARNRFGEEDAPASSTGRASTPAGRAAPDAGRAAPDAGRAASPA
;
A
#
# COMPACT_ATOMS: atom_id res chain seq x y z
N MET A 1 -10.32 9.20 -12.98
CA MET A 1 -9.19 8.51 -12.29
C MET A 1 -9.69 7.18 -11.78
N THR A 2 -8.93 6.09 -11.96
CA THR A 2 -9.33 4.75 -11.50
C THR A 2 -9.69 4.77 -10.01
N GLY A 3 -10.91 4.33 -9.69
CA GLY A 3 -11.38 4.18 -8.31
C GLY A 3 -10.91 2.87 -7.69
N LEU A 4 -10.83 2.80 -6.37
CA LEU A 4 -10.48 1.59 -5.64
C LEU A 4 -11.62 1.22 -4.69
N VAL A 5 -11.90 -0.08 -4.58
CA VAL A 5 -12.82 -0.63 -3.58
C VAL A 5 -12.10 -1.68 -2.76
N VAL A 6 -12.18 -1.54 -1.45
CA VAL A 6 -11.66 -2.52 -0.48
C VAL A 6 -12.82 -3.32 0.06
N VAL A 7 -12.82 -4.63 -0.21
CA VAL A 7 -13.79 -5.58 0.33
C VAL A 7 -13.11 -6.43 1.38
N SER A 8 -13.66 -6.43 2.60
CA SER A 8 -13.09 -7.19 3.72
C SER A 8 -14.19 -7.71 4.64
N HIS A 9 -13.93 -8.86 5.26
CA HIS A 9 -14.80 -9.36 6.33
C HIS A 9 -14.77 -8.48 7.57
N SER A 10 -13.69 -7.72 7.78
CA SER A 10 -13.48 -6.87 8.96
C SER A 10 -13.41 -5.41 8.58
N ARG A 11 -14.31 -4.60 9.13
CA ARG A 11 -14.28 -3.15 8.97
C ARG A 11 -12.97 -2.54 9.49
N ALA A 12 -12.53 -2.96 10.66
CA ALA A 12 -11.29 -2.46 11.26
C ALA A 12 -10.05 -2.78 10.41
N LEU A 13 -9.99 -3.98 9.80
CA LEU A 13 -8.91 -4.35 8.89
C LEU A 13 -8.90 -3.46 7.64
N ALA A 14 -10.06 -3.27 7.02
CA ALA A 14 -10.17 -2.44 5.83
C ALA A 14 -9.79 -0.98 6.11
N ASP A 15 -10.29 -0.40 7.18
CA ASP A 15 -9.99 0.98 7.56
C ASP A 15 -8.49 1.17 7.85
N ALA A 16 -7.85 0.22 8.53
CA ALA A 16 -6.40 0.25 8.78
C ALA A 16 -5.58 0.12 7.48
N ALA A 17 -5.98 -0.77 6.57
CA ALA A 17 -5.31 -0.93 5.28
C ALA A 17 -5.43 0.34 4.42
N VAL A 18 -6.63 0.96 4.38
CA VAL A 18 -6.86 2.23 3.67
C VAL A 18 -6.06 3.37 4.28
N ALA A 19 -5.99 3.46 5.61
CA ALA A 19 -5.17 4.46 6.28
C ALA A 19 -3.70 4.33 5.90
N LEU A 20 -3.16 3.10 5.89
CA LEU A 20 -1.79 2.82 5.48
C LEU A 20 -1.53 3.21 4.01
N ALA A 21 -2.44 2.86 3.09
CA ALA A 21 -2.31 3.21 1.68
C ALA A 21 -2.39 4.73 1.45
N SER A 22 -3.22 5.44 2.22
CA SER A 22 -3.36 6.89 2.13
C SER A 22 -2.07 7.65 2.47
N GLU A 23 -1.22 7.10 3.34
CA GLU A 23 0.10 7.65 3.65
C GLU A 23 1.03 7.70 2.40
N MET A 24 0.78 6.84 1.41
CA MET A 24 1.57 6.79 0.17
C MET A 24 1.10 7.80 -0.88
N LEU A 25 -0.10 8.36 -0.74
CA LEU A 25 -0.73 9.18 -1.78
C LEU A 25 -0.24 10.63 -1.82
N HIS A 26 0.53 11.10 -0.84
CA HIS A 26 1.16 12.43 -0.80
C HIS A 26 0.23 13.59 -1.22
N GLY A 27 -1.05 13.50 -0.80
CA GLY A 27 -2.06 14.52 -1.13
C GLY A 27 -2.82 14.28 -2.44
N SER A 28 -2.60 13.17 -3.14
CA SER A 28 -3.44 12.75 -4.27
C SER A 28 -4.85 12.37 -3.81
N THR A 29 -5.85 12.62 -4.68
CA THR A 29 -7.27 12.41 -4.38
C THR A 29 -7.82 11.11 -4.95
N THR A 30 -7.05 10.01 -4.93
CA THR A 30 -7.58 8.70 -5.34
C THR A 30 -8.78 8.32 -4.49
N ARG A 31 -9.89 7.97 -5.14
CA ARG A 31 -11.10 7.54 -4.43
C ARG A 31 -10.93 6.09 -3.98
N ILE A 32 -10.98 5.88 -2.67
CA ILE A 32 -10.98 4.55 -2.07
C ILE A 32 -12.28 4.39 -1.28
N ALA A 33 -13.17 3.51 -1.74
CA ALA A 33 -14.39 3.15 -1.03
C ALA A 33 -14.20 1.82 -0.30
N VAL A 34 -14.95 1.62 0.78
CA VAL A 34 -14.84 0.43 1.64
C VAL A 34 -16.21 -0.24 1.77
N ALA A 35 -16.26 -1.54 1.45
CA ALA A 35 -17.36 -2.44 1.74
C ALA A 35 -16.84 -3.55 2.67
N ALA A 36 -17.01 -3.40 3.98
CA ALA A 36 -16.37 -4.31 4.93
C ALA A 36 -17.18 -4.45 6.22
N GLY A 37 -17.26 -5.70 6.71
CA GLY A 37 -18.13 -6.08 7.82
C GLY A 37 -19.60 -6.02 7.43
N LEU A 38 -20.47 -6.70 8.16
CA LEU A 38 -21.93 -6.49 8.06
C LEU A 38 -22.32 -5.21 8.82
N ASP A 39 -21.57 -4.87 9.84
CA ASP A 39 -21.57 -3.62 10.58
C ASP A 39 -20.16 -3.36 11.15
N ALA A 40 -20.03 -2.42 12.11
CA ALA A 40 -18.73 -2.06 12.69
C ALA A 40 -18.06 -3.19 13.50
N GLU A 41 -18.83 -4.13 14.02
CA GLU A 41 -18.38 -5.19 14.95
C GLU A 41 -18.55 -6.60 14.37
N THR A 42 -19.47 -6.78 13.40
CA THR A 42 -19.83 -8.09 12.86
C THR A 42 -19.04 -8.38 11.59
N PHE A 43 -18.30 -9.48 11.60
CA PHE A 43 -17.58 -9.95 10.42
C PHE A 43 -18.52 -10.46 9.33
N GLY A 44 -18.15 -10.19 8.08
CA GLY A 44 -18.85 -10.67 6.90
C GLY A 44 -18.71 -9.72 5.71
N THR A 45 -19.32 -10.10 4.57
CA THR A 45 -19.36 -9.30 3.35
C THR A 45 -20.79 -9.23 2.83
N ASP A 46 -21.19 -8.09 2.26
CA ASP A 46 -22.51 -7.83 1.70
C ASP A 46 -22.37 -7.36 0.27
N ALA A 47 -22.97 -8.10 -0.67
CA ALA A 47 -22.92 -7.77 -2.10
C ALA A 47 -23.54 -6.40 -2.42
N THR A 48 -24.62 -6.01 -1.72
CA THR A 48 -25.25 -4.71 -1.90
C THR A 48 -24.33 -3.57 -1.48
N ALA A 49 -23.65 -3.74 -0.32
CA ALA A 49 -22.66 -2.76 0.13
C ALA A 49 -21.45 -2.66 -0.83
N ILE A 50 -21.11 -3.76 -1.52
CA ILE A 50 -20.06 -3.76 -2.55
C ILE A 50 -20.53 -2.99 -3.78
N VAL A 51 -21.78 -3.16 -4.23
CA VAL A 51 -22.38 -2.37 -5.32
C VAL A 51 -22.29 -0.88 -5.00
N ASP A 52 -22.77 -0.47 -3.83
CA ASP A 52 -22.74 0.92 -3.38
C ASP A 52 -21.29 1.48 -3.35
N ALA A 53 -20.32 0.67 -2.93
CA ALA A 53 -18.92 1.06 -2.89
C ALA A 53 -18.32 1.23 -4.29
N ILE A 54 -18.67 0.36 -5.24
CA ILE A 54 -18.22 0.46 -6.64
C ILE A 54 -18.79 1.73 -7.28
N GLU A 55 -20.09 1.95 -7.16
CA GLU A 55 -20.75 3.16 -7.69
C GLU A 55 -20.16 4.45 -7.09
N LYS A 56 -19.84 4.44 -5.81
CA LYS A 56 -19.22 5.59 -5.13
C LYS A 56 -17.78 5.82 -5.58
N ALA A 57 -17.02 4.80 -5.91
CA ALA A 57 -15.63 4.90 -6.36
C ALA A 57 -15.52 5.26 -7.84
N ASP A 58 -16.49 4.85 -8.65
CA ASP A 58 -16.48 5.07 -10.09
C ASP A 58 -16.77 6.53 -10.45
N ASP A 59 -15.92 7.09 -11.31
CA ASP A 59 -16.13 8.42 -11.92
C ASP A 59 -16.24 8.34 -13.46
N GLY A 60 -16.51 7.12 -13.97
CA GLY A 60 -16.51 6.83 -15.39
C GLY A 60 -15.18 6.35 -15.95
N GLN A 61 -14.11 6.32 -15.14
CA GLN A 61 -12.79 5.79 -15.55
C GLN A 61 -12.59 4.32 -15.14
N GLY A 62 -13.51 3.78 -14.35
CA GLY A 62 -13.51 2.40 -13.86
C GLY A 62 -12.92 2.20 -12.48
N VAL A 63 -13.08 0.98 -11.98
CA VAL A 63 -12.81 0.61 -10.58
C VAL A 63 -12.01 -0.67 -10.50
N VAL A 64 -11.09 -0.76 -9.54
CA VAL A 64 -10.43 -2.01 -9.13
C VAL A 64 -10.89 -2.39 -7.73
N VAL A 65 -11.36 -3.63 -7.59
CA VAL A 65 -11.84 -4.20 -6.34
C VAL A 65 -10.76 -5.12 -5.76
N LEU A 66 -10.30 -4.82 -4.55
CA LEU A 66 -9.37 -5.64 -3.79
C LEU A 66 -10.11 -6.34 -2.64
N MET A 67 -9.81 -7.62 -2.43
CA MET A 67 -10.55 -8.49 -1.52
C MET A 67 -9.61 -9.22 -0.56
N ASP A 68 -10.07 -9.52 0.67
CA ASP A 68 -9.25 -10.18 1.68
C ASP A 68 -9.24 -11.72 1.56
N LEU A 69 -10.39 -12.35 1.49
CA LEU A 69 -10.55 -13.81 1.50
C LEU A 69 -11.43 -14.30 0.34
N GLY A 70 -11.37 -15.60 0.05
CA GLY A 70 -12.10 -16.20 -1.06
C GLY A 70 -13.62 -15.99 -1.02
N SER A 71 -14.25 -15.92 0.16
CA SER A 71 -15.69 -15.62 0.28
C SER A 71 -16.02 -14.17 -0.09
N ALA A 72 -15.09 -13.23 0.07
CA ALA A 72 -15.26 -11.86 -0.43
C ALA A 72 -15.27 -11.81 -1.95
N VAL A 73 -14.56 -12.73 -2.63
CA VAL A 73 -14.60 -12.87 -4.08
C VAL A 73 -16.02 -13.24 -4.55
N LEU A 74 -16.65 -14.22 -3.89
CA LEU A 74 -18.02 -14.63 -4.23
C LEU A 74 -19.03 -13.49 -4.06
N SER A 75 -18.87 -12.69 -2.99
CA SER A 75 -19.72 -11.52 -2.78
C SER A 75 -19.48 -10.42 -3.82
N ALA A 76 -18.24 -10.23 -4.25
CA ALA A 76 -17.89 -9.27 -5.29
C ALA A 76 -18.38 -9.73 -6.69
N GLU A 77 -18.30 -11.02 -7.00
CA GLU A 77 -18.89 -11.60 -8.22
C GLU A 77 -20.40 -11.38 -8.26
N LEU A 78 -21.09 -11.65 -7.13
CA LEU A 78 -22.53 -11.39 -7.02
C LEU A 78 -22.85 -9.89 -7.18
N ALA A 79 -22.04 -9.00 -6.62
CA ALA A 79 -22.21 -7.56 -6.80
C ALA A 79 -22.10 -7.15 -8.27
N LEU A 80 -21.17 -7.77 -9.04
CA LEU A 80 -21.05 -7.52 -10.48
C LEU A 80 -22.26 -8.01 -11.30
N GLU A 81 -23.04 -8.97 -10.77
CA GLU A 81 -24.30 -9.38 -11.40
C GLU A 81 -25.45 -8.41 -11.14
N LEU A 82 -25.35 -7.62 -10.06
CA LEU A 82 -26.40 -6.70 -9.61
C LEU A 82 -26.20 -5.26 -10.11
N ILE A 83 -24.96 -4.90 -10.46
CA ILE A 83 -24.59 -3.55 -10.86
C ILE A 83 -24.95 -3.27 -12.33
N ASP A 84 -25.05 -1.97 -12.69
CA ASP A 84 -25.27 -1.54 -14.06
C ASP A 84 -24.22 -2.15 -15.02
N PRO A 85 -24.66 -2.69 -16.18
CA PRO A 85 -23.76 -3.32 -17.15
C PRO A 85 -22.59 -2.43 -17.60
N GLU A 86 -22.81 -1.12 -17.75
CA GLU A 86 -21.73 -0.20 -18.15
C GLU A 86 -20.67 -0.04 -17.05
N VAL A 87 -21.09 -0.04 -15.78
CA VAL A 87 -20.16 0.00 -14.64
C VAL A 87 -19.42 -1.32 -14.50
N ARG A 88 -20.12 -2.44 -14.70
CA ARG A 88 -19.53 -3.78 -14.68
C ARG A 88 -18.39 -3.93 -15.68
N GLU A 89 -18.58 -3.47 -16.92
CA GLU A 89 -17.57 -3.60 -17.98
C GLU A 89 -16.24 -2.91 -17.66
N ARG A 90 -16.26 -1.85 -16.83
CA ARG A 90 -15.07 -1.12 -16.39
C ARG A 90 -14.64 -1.43 -14.95
N THR A 91 -15.23 -2.45 -14.32
CA THR A 91 -14.84 -2.91 -12.97
C THR A 91 -13.98 -4.16 -13.07
N VAL A 92 -12.83 -4.15 -12.40
CA VAL A 92 -11.86 -5.25 -12.38
C VAL A 92 -11.76 -5.82 -10.97
N LEU A 93 -12.03 -7.13 -10.81
CA LEU A 93 -11.73 -7.86 -9.57
C LEU A 93 -10.26 -8.26 -9.57
N SER A 94 -9.52 -7.89 -8.54
CA SER A 94 -8.08 -8.16 -8.44
C SER A 94 -7.79 -9.35 -7.52
N ALA A 95 -6.95 -10.27 -7.98
CA ALA A 95 -6.44 -11.39 -7.17
C ALA A 95 -5.24 -10.99 -6.28
N ALA A 96 -4.93 -9.72 -6.19
CA ALA A 96 -3.81 -9.21 -5.40
C ALA A 96 -3.99 -9.46 -3.89
N PRO A 97 -2.89 -9.64 -3.13
CA PRO A 97 -2.96 -9.64 -1.67
C PRO A 97 -3.45 -8.27 -1.18
N LEU A 98 -4.42 -8.27 -0.25
CA LEU A 98 -5.16 -7.05 0.09
C LEU A 98 -4.25 -5.88 0.50
N VAL A 99 -3.33 -6.08 1.43
CA VAL A 99 -2.52 -4.98 2.00
C VAL A 99 -1.47 -4.49 0.99
N GLU A 100 -0.61 -5.38 0.52
CA GLU A 100 0.44 -5.04 -0.44
C GLU A 100 -0.16 -4.56 -1.78
N GLY A 101 -1.22 -5.24 -2.23
CA GLY A 101 -1.94 -4.89 -3.46
C GLY A 101 -2.61 -3.52 -3.38
N LEU A 102 -3.23 -3.19 -2.25
CA LEU A 102 -3.85 -1.87 -2.04
C LEU A 102 -2.81 -0.74 -2.08
N MET A 103 -1.62 -0.96 -1.50
CA MET A 103 -0.52 0.00 -1.54
C MET A 103 -0.08 0.29 -2.99
N ALA A 104 0.16 -0.77 -3.78
CA ALA A 104 0.56 -0.64 -5.17
C ALA A 104 -0.57 -0.03 -6.03
N ALA A 105 -1.81 -0.51 -5.86
CA ALA A 105 -2.98 0.00 -6.56
C ALA A 105 -3.22 1.49 -6.31
N ALA A 106 -3.10 1.95 -5.06
CA ALA A 106 -3.33 3.33 -4.69
C ALA A 106 -2.36 4.29 -5.38
N VAL A 107 -1.06 3.95 -5.39
CA VAL A 107 -0.01 4.75 -6.06
C VAL A 107 -0.22 4.76 -7.57
N THR A 108 -0.52 3.60 -8.16
CA THR A 108 -0.72 3.45 -9.60
C THR A 108 -1.98 4.16 -10.07
N ALA A 109 -3.10 4.06 -9.32
CA ALA A 109 -4.33 4.79 -9.60
C ALA A 109 -4.13 6.32 -9.49
N ALA A 110 -3.38 6.77 -8.47
CA ALA A 110 -3.05 8.18 -8.27
C ALA A 110 -2.29 8.82 -9.44
N SER A 111 -1.53 8.02 -10.18
CA SER A 111 -0.82 8.46 -11.40
C SER A 111 -1.69 8.47 -12.67
N GLY A 112 -2.99 8.14 -12.56
CA GLY A 112 -3.92 8.16 -13.69
C GLY A 112 -3.92 6.90 -14.56
N ALA A 113 -3.35 5.79 -14.07
CA ALA A 113 -3.32 4.52 -14.79
C ALA A 113 -4.72 3.90 -14.98
N SER A 114 -4.87 3.08 -16.02
CA SER A 114 -6.13 2.36 -16.29
C SER A 114 -6.44 1.31 -15.21
N PRO A 115 -7.71 0.89 -15.06
CA PRO A 115 -8.05 -0.20 -14.12
C PRO A 115 -7.26 -1.49 -14.37
N ALA A 116 -6.99 -1.82 -15.63
CA ALA A 116 -6.21 -3.01 -15.98
C ALA A 116 -4.76 -2.91 -15.51
N ASP A 117 -4.11 -1.75 -15.70
CA ASP A 117 -2.74 -1.51 -15.24
C ASP A 117 -2.66 -1.49 -13.70
N VAL A 118 -3.64 -0.87 -13.04
CA VAL A 118 -3.74 -0.84 -11.57
C VAL A 118 -3.88 -2.26 -11.01
N ALA A 119 -4.73 -3.09 -11.60
CA ALA A 119 -4.91 -4.48 -11.18
C ALA A 119 -3.67 -5.34 -11.44
N ALA A 120 -3.00 -5.14 -12.58
CA ALA A 120 -1.76 -5.84 -12.92
C ALA A 120 -0.63 -5.51 -11.94
N GLU A 121 -0.47 -4.22 -11.59
CA GLU A 121 0.52 -3.78 -10.61
C GLU A 121 0.23 -4.33 -9.21
N ALA A 122 -1.04 -4.27 -8.78
CA ALA A 122 -1.47 -4.83 -7.52
C ALA A 122 -1.17 -6.35 -7.41
N ALA A 123 -1.37 -7.10 -8.50
CA ALA A 123 -1.11 -8.54 -8.53
C ALA A 123 0.38 -8.89 -8.32
N GLN A 124 1.30 -7.98 -8.67
CA GLN A 124 2.74 -8.17 -8.50
C GLN A 124 3.26 -7.72 -7.12
N ALA A 125 2.41 -7.17 -6.27
CA ALA A 125 2.79 -6.53 -5.01
C ALA A 125 3.50 -7.44 -3.99
N LEU A 126 3.40 -8.77 -4.13
CA LEU A 126 4.14 -9.73 -3.31
C LEU A 126 5.60 -9.94 -3.75
N THR A 127 5.96 -9.57 -4.98
CA THR A 127 7.29 -9.82 -5.55
C THR A 127 8.42 -9.27 -4.67
N PRO A 128 8.39 -8.02 -4.16
CA PRO A 128 9.44 -7.50 -3.30
C PRO A 128 9.58 -8.29 -1.99
N LYS A 129 8.46 -8.69 -1.40
CA LYS A 129 8.44 -9.47 -0.15
C LYS A 129 9.00 -10.88 -0.35
N ARG A 130 8.67 -11.54 -1.46
CA ARG A 130 9.18 -12.86 -1.84
C ARG A 130 10.70 -12.79 -2.09
N SER A 131 11.16 -11.81 -2.86
CA SER A 131 12.56 -11.59 -3.13
C SER A 131 13.38 -11.33 -1.85
N ALA A 132 12.86 -10.50 -0.95
CA ALA A 132 13.52 -10.23 0.34
C ALA A 132 13.66 -11.48 1.25
N LEU A 133 12.77 -12.47 1.07
CA LEU A 133 12.80 -13.75 1.79
C LEU A 133 13.55 -14.85 1.03
N GLY A 134 14.14 -14.57 -0.13
CA GLY A 134 14.84 -15.54 -0.97
C GLY A 134 13.92 -16.60 -1.59
N VAL A 135 12.63 -16.31 -1.71
CA VAL A 135 11.68 -17.15 -2.44
C VAL A 135 11.81 -16.82 -3.92
N GLU A 136 12.34 -17.76 -4.71
CA GLU A 136 12.49 -17.55 -6.17
C GLU A 136 11.12 -17.29 -6.81
N ASP A 137 11.01 -16.17 -7.49
CA ASP A 137 9.86 -15.90 -8.35
C ASP A 137 10.10 -16.53 -9.73
N VAL A 138 9.07 -17.10 -10.31
CA VAL A 138 9.05 -17.35 -11.75
C VAL A 138 9.24 -15.97 -12.42
N PRO A 139 10.22 -15.79 -13.31
CA PRO A 139 10.59 -14.48 -13.79
C PRO A 139 9.38 -13.77 -14.40
N ALA A 140 8.95 -12.69 -13.78
CA ALA A 140 8.13 -11.68 -14.44
C ALA A 140 8.97 -11.15 -15.61
N GLY A 141 8.40 -11.14 -16.82
CA GLY A 141 9.11 -10.84 -18.05
C GLY A 141 10.05 -9.63 -17.90
N GLY A 142 11.33 -9.86 -18.17
CA GLY A 142 12.35 -8.86 -17.95
C GLY A 142 12.08 -7.62 -18.81
N VAL A 143 12.11 -6.46 -18.19
CA VAL A 143 12.20 -5.19 -18.90
C VAL A 143 13.61 -5.16 -19.52
N ASN A 144 13.69 -5.10 -20.84
CA ASN A 144 14.99 -4.87 -21.50
C ASN A 144 15.40 -3.43 -21.19
N ALA A 145 16.63 -3.25 -20.72
CA ALA A 145 17.19 -1.91 -20.58
C ALA A 145 17.14 -1.20 -21.96
N PRO A 146 16.60 0.01 -22.04
CA PRO A 146 16.58 0.76 -23.29
C PRO A 146 18.01 1.01 -23.77
N THR A 147 18.30 0.67 -25.01
CA THR A 147 19.61 0.93 -25.64
C THR A 147 19.60 2.32 -26.27
N GLY A 148 20.34 3.27 -25.67
CA GLY A 148 20.58 4.59 -26.26
C GLY A 148 19.79 5.73 -25.62
N GLY A 149 19.55 5.67 -24.32
CA GLY A 149 18.85 6.69 -23.52
C GLY A 149 19.79 7.58 -22.70
N GLU A 150 19.19 8.49 -21.95
CA GLU A 150 19.88 9.32 -20.96
C GLU A 150 20.04 8.52 -19.66
N THR A 151 21.23 8.57 -19.06
CA THR A 151 21.54 7.79 -17.85
C THR A 151 22.13 8.67 -16.77
N ALA A 152 21.73 8.44 -15.52
CA ALA A 152 22.35 9.05 -14.35
C ALA A 152 22.51 8.03 -13.22
N VAL A 153 23.49 8.28 -12.34
CA VAL A 153 23.70 7.49 -11.14
C VAL A 153 23.58 8.42 -9.93
N VAL A 154 22.75 8.01 -8.97
CA VAL A 154 22.54 8.75 -7.72
C VAL A 154 22.80 7.85 -6.52
N LYS A 155 23.33 8.44 -5.46
CA LYS A 155 23.44 7.76 -4.15
C LYS A 155 22.16 7.97 -3.37
N VAL A 156 21.56 6.88 -2.87
CA VAL A 156 20.36 6.94 -2.04
C VAL A 156 20.77 7.27 -0.60
N GLU A 157 20.30 8.41 -0.09
CA GLU A 157 20.65 8.92 1.24
C GLU A 157 19.52 8.76 2.28
N ASN A 158 18.37 8.22 1.88
CA ASN A 158 17.25 7.92 2.77
C ASN A 158 17.68 6.92 3.85
N PRO A 159 17.46 7.17 5.16
CA PRO A 159 17.91 6.31 6.24
C PRO A 159 17.47 4.85 6.11
N HIS A 160 16.26 4.64 5.58
CA HIS A 160 15.69 3.30 5.35
C HIS A 160 15.78 2.84 3.88
N GLY A 161 16.56 3.54 3.05
CA GLY A 161 16.69 3.26 1.63
C GLY A 161 15.41 3.58 0.84
N LEU A 162 15.26 2.95 -0.33
CA LEU A 162 14.11 3.14 -1.23
C LEU A 162 12.95 2.23 -0.82
N HIS A 163 12.39 2.45 0.39
CA HIS A 163 11.22 1.75 0.88
C HIS A 163 9.91 2.31 0.28
N ALA A 164 8.74 1.83 0.73
CA ALA A 164 7.46 2.10 0.09
C ALA A 164 7.15 3.59 -0.16
N ARG A 165 7.42 4.50 0.81
CA ARG A 165 7.11 5.93 0.67
C ARG A 165 7.99 6.64 -0.39
N PRO A 166 9.34 6.59 -0.36
CA PRO A 166 10.17 7.16 -1.43
C PRO A 166 9.95 6.47 -2.77
N ALA A 167 9.69 5.14 -2.80
CA ALA A 167 9.35 4.44 -4.02
C ALA A 167 8.03 4.93 -4.64
N ALA A 168 6.99 5.13 -3.82
CA ALA A 168 5.72 5.69 -4.29
C ALA A 168 5.90 7.08 -4.90
N ARG A 169 6.71 7.94 -4.27
CA ARG A 169 7.02 9.26 -4.80
C ARG A 169 7.75 9.16 -6.14
N LEU A 170 8.78 8.31 -6.23
CA LEU A 170 9.52 8.08 -7.47
C LEU A 170 8.59 7.63 -8.60
N VAL A 171 7.73 6.63 -8.35
CA VAL A 171 6.77 6.12 -9.34
C VAL A 171 5.82 7.21 -9.82
N THR A 172 5.27 7.99 -8.89
CA THR A 172 4.35 9.08 -9.22
C THR A 172 5.01 10.14 -10.10
N GLU A 173 6.24 10.51 -9.79
CA GLU A 173 7.00 11.51 -10.54
C GLU A 173 7.47 10.98 -11.90
N ALA A 174 7.92 9.72 -11.97
CA ALA A 174 8.37 9.11 -13.23
C ALA A 174 7.26 9.04 -14.28
N ARG A 175 6.02 8.79 -13.86
CA ARG A 175 4.84 8.70 -14.75
C ARG A 175 4.39 10.03 -15.35
N GLN A 176 4.96 11.16 -14.95
CA GLN A 176 4.62 12.48 -15.49
C GLN A 176 5.32 12.75 -16.84
N PHE A 177 6.30 11.92 -17.23
CA PHE A 177 7.12 12.10 -18.43
C PHE A 177 6.71 11.12 -19.52
N ASP A 178 6.73 11.58 -20.77
CA ASP A 178 6.65 10.72 -21.96
C ASP A 178 8.00 10.04 -22.21
N ALA A 179 8.36 9.15 -21.27
CA ALA A 179 9.63 8.42 -21.27
C ALA A 179 9.48 7.04 -20.64
N GLU A 180 10.17 6.05 -21.19
CA GLU A 180 10.37 4.77 -20.54
C GLU A 180 11.58 4.88 -19.62
N VAL A 181 11.33 4.80 -18.30
CA VAL A 181 12.37 4.92 -17.28
C VAL A 181 12.59 3.58 -16.60
N THR A 182 13.85 3.15 -16.56
CA THR A 182 14.28 1.95 -15.84
C THR A 182 15.29 2.28 -14.74
N LEU A 183 15.30 1.45 -13.70
CA LEU A 183 16.13 1.62 -12.52
C LEU A 183 16.94 0.35 -12.27
N ARG A 184 18.16 0.51 -11.77
CA ARG A 184 19.02 -0.61 -11.37
C ARG A 184 19.77 -0.27 -10.08
N ASN A 185 19.84 -1.21 -9.17
CA ASN A 185 20.70 -1.12 -8.00
C ASN A 185 22.12 -1.59 -8.41
N LEU A 186 23.06 -0.69 -8.53
CA LEU A 186 24.42 -1.01 -8.99
C LEU A 186 25.23 -1.80 -7.97
N ASP A 187 24.92 -1.67 -6.68
CA ASP A 187 25.67 -2.37 -5.61
C ASP A 187 25.28 -3.84 -5.50
N THR A 188 24.04 -4.20 -5.86
CA THR A 188 23.53 -5.58 -5.79
C THR A 188 23.33 -6.22 -7.16
N GLY A 189 23.29 -5.41 -8.23
CA GLY A 189 22.97 -5.84 -9.60
C GLY A 189 21.46 -6.08 -9.82
N ALA A 190 20.61 -5.82 -8.82
CA ALA A 190 19.16 -5.97 -8.96
C ALA A 190 18.58 -5.01 -9.98
N GLY A 191 17.69 -5.48 -10.83
CA GLY A 191 17.07 -4.73 -11.93
C GLY A 191 17.48 -5.31 -13.31
N PRO A 192 17.10 -4.66 -14.44
CA PRO A 192 16.38 -3.40 -14.48
C PRO A 192 14.92 -3.53 -14.02
N ALA A 193 14.40 -2.48 -13.41
CA ALA A 193 13.03 -2.35 -12.90
C ALA A 193 12.36 -1.13 -13.55
N SER A 194 11.10 -1.25 -13.96
CA SER A 194 10.36 -0.09 -14.46
C SER A 194 10.13 0.92 -13.35
N ALA A 195 10.52 2.18 -13.57
CA ALA A 195 10.24 3.27 -12.64
C ALA A 195 8.75 3.60 -12.51
N SER A 196 7.91 3.07 -13.38
CA SER A 196 6.45 3.19 -13.31
C SER A 196 5.78 2.08 -12.49
N SER A 197 6.53 1.08 -12.02
CA SER A 197 6.03 -0.06 -11.24
C SER A 197 6.48 0.03 -9.78
N MET A 198 5.53 0.22 -8.88
CA MET A 198 5.79 0.28 -7.44
C MET A 198 6.44 -1.01 -6.93
N SER A 199 5.92 -2.17 -7.36
CA SER A 199 6.41 -3.48 -6.95
C SER A 199 7.85 -3.73 -7.42
N GLN A 200 8.17 -3.36 -8.65
CA GLN A 200 9.51 -3.52 -9.20
C GLN A 200 10.52 -2.57 -8.51
N VAL A 201 10.14 -1.30 -8.30
CA VAL A 201 10.99 -0.31 -7.63
C VAL A 201 11.34 -0.74 -6.19
N VAL A 202 10.34 -1.18 -5.42
CA VAL A 202 10.58 -1.72 -4.05
C VAL A 202 11.42 -3.00 -4.11
N GLY A 203 11.22 -3.83 -5.15
CA GLY A 203 11.97 -5.08 -5.38
C GLY A 203 13.46 -4.89 -5.60
N LEU A 204 13.94 -3.69 -6.01
CA LEU A 204 15.36 -3.37 -6.10
C LEU A 204 16.06 -3.37 -4.74
N ALA A 205 15.33 -3.31 -3.64
CA ALA A 205 15.82 -3.33 -2.25
C ALA A 205 17.00 -2.38 -2.01
N VAL A 206 16.98 -1.19 -2.61
CA VAL A 206 18.07 -0.20 -2.51
C VAL A 206 18.13 0.34 -1.08
N ARG A 207 19.30 0.17 -0.44
CA ARG A 207 19.56 0.62 0.93
C ARG A 207 20.25 1.97 0.97
N CYS A 208 20.22 2.61 2.13
CA CYS A 208 20.98 3.82 2.39
C CYS A 208 22.45 3.64 2.02
N GLY A 209 22.99 4.58 1.27
CA GLY A 209 24.38 4.58 0.81
C GLY A 209 24.63 3.85 -0.51
N GLN A 210 23.68 3.07 -1.02
CA GLN A 210 23.78 2.38 -2.30
C GLN A 210 23.51 3.30 -3.49
N HIS A 211 23.92 2.86 -4.69
CA HIS A 211 23.84 3.60 -5.93
C HIS A 211 22.69 3.09 -6.80
N LEU A 212 21.81 4.01 -7.15
CA LEU A 212 20.70 3.78 -8.06
C LEU A 212 21.05 4.36 -9.42
N GLU A 213 21.08 3.52 -10.44
CA GLU A 213 21.14 3.93 -11.84
C GLU A 213 19.72 4.23 -12.31
N ILE A 214 19.57 5.34 -13.02
CA ILE A 214 18.33 5.80 -13.63
C ILE A 214 18.63 5.90 -15.12
N ASP A 215 17.95 5.11 -15.93
CA ASP A 215 18.09 5.10 -17.39
C ASP A 215 16.73 5.44 -18.01
N ALA A 216 16.69 6.35 -18.98
CA ALA A 216 15.46 6.76 -19.63
C ALA A 216 15.59 6.88 -21.13
N SER A 217 14.55 6.49 -21.86
CA SER A 217 14.41 6.67 -23.30
C SER A 217 13.04 7.25 -23.65
N GLY A 218 12.94 7.95 -24.76
CA GLY A 218 11.71 8.61 -25.22
C GLY A 218 11.85 10.13 -25.32
N PRO A 219 10.78 10.82 -25.70
CA PRO A 219 10.80 12.26 -25.93
C PRO A 219 11.25 13.09 -24.73
N ASP A 220 10.87 12.68 -23.53
CA ASP A 220 11.16 13.38 -22.28
C ASP A 220 12.30 12.74 -21.48
N ALA A 221 13.13 11.87 -22.08
CA ALA A 221 14.15 11.09 -21.38
C ALA A 221 15.10 11.96 -20.54
N GLN A 222 15.66 13.03 -21.13
CA GLN A 222 16.55 13.94 -20.42
C GLN A 222 15.86 14.62 -19.23
N ALA A 223 14.65 15.15 -19.45
CA ALA A 223 13.90 15.82 -18.40
C ALA A 223 13.54 14.87 -17.25
N ALA A 224 13.16 13.62 -17.56
CA ALA A 224 12.87 12.58 -16.59
C ALA A 224 14.11 12.25 -15.73
N VAL A 225 15.26 12.02 -16.35
CA VAL A 225 16.53 11.71 -15.64
C VAL A 225 16.93 12.87 -14.72
N GLU A 226 16.91 14.11 -15.22
CA GLU A 226 17.26 15.31 -14.44
C GLU A 226 16.32 15.48 -13.23
N HIS A 227 15.01 15.32 -13.45
CA HIS A 227 14.00 15.44 -12.41
C HIS A 227 14.15 14.36 -11.32
N LEU A 228 14.23 13.09 -11.72
CA LEU A 228 14.35 11.97 -10.80
C LEU A 228 15.68 11.96 -10.04
N THR A 229 16.76 12.44 -10.69
CA THR A 229 18.06 12.66 -10.03
C THR A 229 17.94 13.73 -8.94
N THR A 230 17.24 14.82 -9.22
CA THR A 230 17.00 15.90 -8.25
C THR A 230 16.11 15.40 -7.11
N LEU A 231 15.08 14.65 -7.43
CA LEU A 231 14.19 14.02 -6.46
C LEU A 231 14.97 13.10 -5.49
N ALA A 232 15.86 12.26 -6.04
CA ALA A 232 16.68 11.34 -5.24
C ALA A 232 17.68 12.11 -4.33
N ARG A 233 18.32 13.17 -4.82
CA ARG A 233 19.20 14.04 -4.02
C ARG A 233 18.44 14.74 -2.88
N ASN A 234 17.17 15.03 -3.10
CA ASN A 234 16.26 15.58 -2.08
C ASN A 234 15.59 14.49 -1.25
N ARG A 235 16.21 13.29 -1.17
CA ARG A 235 15.71 12.13 -0.39
C ARG A 235 14.24 11.78 -0.69
N PHE A 236 13.82 11.96 -1.95
CA PHE A 236 12.43 11.75 -2.40
C PHE A 236 11.39 12.53 -1.58
N GLY A 237 11.78 13.71 -1.04
CA GLY A 237 10.92 14.55 -0.22
C GLY A 237 10.74 14.07 1.23
N GLU A 238 11.52 13.10 1.68
CA GLU A 238 11.57 12.74 3.10
C GLU A 238 12.43 13.79 3.86
N GLU A 239 11.76 14.65 4.61
CA GLU A 239 12.43 15.45 5.62
C GLU A 239 12.87 14.53 6.77
N ASP A 240 14.01 14.86 7.42
CA ASP A 240 14.42 14.16 8.64
C ASP A 240 13.26 14.27 9.65
N ALA A 241 12.50 13.19 9.84
CA ALA A 241 11.54 13.14 10.93
C ALA A 241 12.34 13.42 12.22
N PRO A 242 11.93 14.40 13.05
CA PRO A 242 12.62 14.64 14.28
C PRO A 242 12.72 13.31 15.02
N ALA A 243 13.92 12.91 15.39
CA ALA A 243 14.16 11.66 16.10
C ALA A 243 13.13 11.59 17.22
N SER A 244 12.18 10.67 17.09
CA SER A 244 11.20 10.40 18.12
C SER A 244 12.00 10.05 19.35
N SER A 245 12.16 11.02 20.24
CA SER A 245 12.68 10.81 21.56
C SER A 245 11.72 9.85 22.25
N THR A 246 12.00 8.56 22.14
CA THR A 246 11.45 7.56 23.04
C THR A 246 11.99 7.88 24.41
N GLY A 247 11.39 8.91 25.01
CA GLY A 247 11.47 9.17 26.42
C GLY A 247 10.80 8.01 27.13
N ARG A 248 11.60 7.04 27.46
CA ARG A 248 11.27 6.00 28.41
C ARG A 248 11.03 6.71 29.75
N ALA A 249 9.78 7.09 29.99
CA ALA A 249 9.34 7.50 31.31
C ALA A 249 9.42 6.26 32.20
N SER A 250 10.54 6.16 32.90
CA SER A 250 10.69 5.29 34.05
C SER A 250 9.79 5.83 35.15
N THR A 251 8.65 5.21 35.37
CA THR A 251 7.82 5.43 36.53
C THR A 251 8.56 4.88 37.74
N PRO A 252 8.83 5.66 38.80
CA PRO A 252 9.37 5.10 40.02
C PRO A 252 8.25 4.37 40.78
N ALA A 253 8.52 3.12 41.08
CA ALA A 253 7.70 2.31 41.95
C ALA A 253 7.68 2.94 43.36
N GLY A 254 6.58 3.59 43.70
CA GLY A 254 6.23 4.02 45.05
C GLY A 254 5.36 2.95 45.71
N ARG A 255 6.01 2.11 46.47
CA ARG A 255 5.38 1.14 47.37
C ARG A 255 4.91 1.87 48.63
N ALA A 256 3.62 1.87 48.89
CA ALA A 256 3.06 2.07 50.23
C ALA A 256 1.81 1.20 50.40
N ALA A 257 1.99 0.18 51.21
CA ALA A 257 0.85 -0.57 51.78
C ALA A 257 0.36 0.21 53.04
N PRO A 258 -0.93 0.19 53.33
CA PRO A 258 -1.40 0.36 54.70
C PRO A 258 -1.90 -0.95 55.29
N ASP A 259 -1.45 -1.13 56.40
CA ASP A 259 -1.65 -1.95 57.55
C ASP A 259 -3.04 -2.54 57.80
N ALA A 260 -2.98 -3.72 58.40
CA ALA A 260 -4.10 -4.53 58.87
C ALA A 260 -4.82 -3.92 60.10
N GLY A 261 -6.13 -3.80 60.00
CA GLY A 261 -7.02 -3.52 61.10
C GLY A 261 -8.11 -4.62 61.21
N ARG A 262 -7.83 -5.50 62.12
CA ARG A 262 -8.61 -6.63 62.64
C ARG A 262 -9.90 -6.12 63.30
N ALA A 263 -11.08 -6.73 62.99
CA ALA A 263 -12.13 -7.13 63.96
C ALA A 263 -13.27 -7.90 63.27
N ALA A 264 -13.43 -9.16 63.56
CA ALA A 264 -14.68 -9.84 63.71
C ALA A 264 -15.01 -9.83 65.24
N PRO A 265 -16.17 -10.18 65.71
CA PRO A 265 -17.18 -11.09 65.20
C PRO A 265 -18.64 -10.56 65.37
N ASP A 266 -19.66 -11.20 64.88
CA ASP A 266 -20.60 -12.03 65.71
C ASP A 266 -21.80 -12.57 64.89
N ALA A 267 -22.27 -13.67 65.38
CA ALA A 267 -23.26 -14.56 64.85
C ALA A 267 -24.73 -14.07 65.05
N GLY A 268 -25.63 -14.61 64.23
CA GLY A 268 -27.09 -14.57 64.50
C GLY A 268 -27.91 -14.96 63.28
N ARG A 269 -28.04 -16.17 62.99
CA ARG A 269 -29.09 -17.18 63.20
C ARG A 269 -30.51 -16.81 62.70
N ALA A 270 -31.01 -17.68 61.80
CA ALA A 270 -32.34 -18.24 61.65
C ALA A 270 -33.39 -17.34 60.91
N ALA A 271 -34.17 -17.78 59.98
CA ALA A 271 -34.92 -18.97 59.68
C ALA A 271 -35.80 -18.69 58.47
N SER A 272 -35.91 -19.64 57.52
CA SER A 272 -37.10 -19.83 56.70
C SER A 272 -38.32 -20.24 57.56
N PRO A 273 -39.59 -20.29 57.09
CA PRO A 273 -40.06 -20.53 55.72
C PRO A 273 -41.31 -19.74 55.30
N ALA A 274 -41.67 -19.71 54.06
CA ALA A 274 -42.96 -20.13 53.48
C ALA A 274 -42.86 -19.87 51.96
#